data_4b7320e12ebecc37c618c4ab576de526
#
_entry.id   4b7320e12ebecc37c618c4ab576de526
#
_cell.length_a   1.000
_cell.length_b   1.000
_cell.length_c   1.000
_cell.angle_alpha   90.00
_cell.angle_beta   90.00
_cell.angle_gamma   90.00
#
_symmetry.space_group_name_H-M   'P 1'
#
loop_
_entity.id
_entity.type
_entity.pdbx_description
1 polymer ?
#
loop_
_entity_poly.entity_id
_entity_poly.type
_entity_poly.pdbx_seq_one_letter_code
_entity_poly.pdbx_strand_id
1 'polypeptide(L)'
;MKNLSLLVILILSSVTSFAQGKTDWFTKARYGIMVHYLNGLQNGSLPWNQGKNTSWDSCVNSFNVQKFAADVKATGAGYVIFSLQQSDEFFCAPNLTFEKMTGLKRGKATSHRDLIADLYTALKAKNIGLMLYITGNGPFKNWPAMIKLTNNNFHERVVKNAYQVDKVFVTNWGKVLAEFSNRYKSKVKGWWVDGAYPFIGYNDQLLSTLKSSLVSGNKKAIVAFNPAPKDTVTYYSKSDDFTAGEMYRIHVYPKARYLKGVQWHMATFLGKDWANPGIRFTDLVLSNYIKAVNSNSGVVSIDVCVLRDGSIDAEQKELLKKMNAMF
;
A
#
# COMPACT_ATOMS: atom_id res chain seq x y z
N MET A 1 -14.47 26.76 -37.98
CA MET A 1 -15.10 25.93 -36.95
C MET A 1 -14.71 24.43 -37.01
N LYS A 2 -14.29 23.86 -38.14
CA LYS A 2 -13.84 22.46 -38.24
C LYS A 2 -12.50 22.14 -37.54
N ASN A 3 -11.58 23.14 -37.46
CA ASN A 3 -10.23 22.91 -36.87
C ASN A 3 -10.21 22.90 -35.31
N LEU A 4 -11.22 23.52 -34.67
CA LEU A 4 -11.28 23.54 -33.20
C LEU A 4 -11.69 22.19 -32.62
N SER A 5 -12.58 21.49 -33.32
CA SER A 5 -13.04 20.15 -32.89
C SER A 5 -11.93 19.09 -32.97
N LEU A 6 -11.03 19.20 -33.95
CA LEU A 6 -9.89 18.29 -34.13
C LEU A 6 -8.83 18.48 -33.02
N LEU A 7 -8.62 19.73 -32.59
CA LEU A 7 -7.67 20.06 -31.54
C LEU A 7 -8.14 19.57 -30.15
N VAL A 8 -9.45 19.65 -29.88
CA VAL A 8 -10.04 19.16 -28.62
C VAL A 8 -9.98 17.62 -28.53
N ILE A 9 -10.17 16.92 -29.66
CA ILE A 9 -10.06 15.45 -29.69
C ILE A 9 -8.60 15.00 -29.48
N LEU A 10 -7.62 15.70 -30.03
CA LEU A 10 -6.19 15.41 -29.82
C LEU A 10 -5.74 15.65 -28.37
N ILE A 11 -6.26 16.68 -27.71
CA ILE A 11 -5.93 16.96 -26.30
C ILE A 11 -6.55 15.93 -25.36
N LEU A 12 -7.78 15.49 -25.61
CA LEU A 12 -8.43 14.43 -24.84
C LEU A 12 -7.74 13.06 -25.01
N SER A 13 -7.28 12.73 -26.20
CA SER A 13 -6.54 11.48 -26.45
C SER A 13 -5.14 11.47 -25.81
N SER A 14 -4.48 12.62 -25.70
CA SER A 14 -3.17 12.71 -25.06
C SER A 14 -3.24 12.55 -23.53
N VAL A 15 -4.32 13.02 -22.89
CA VAL A 15 -4.49 12.85 -21.43
C VAL A 15 -4.78 11.38 -21.07
N THR A 16 -5.55 10.67 -21.87
CA THR A 16 -5.79 9.23 -21.65
C THR A 16 -4.55 8.38 -21.92
N SER A 17 -3.69 8.77 -22.85
CA SER A 17 -2.44 8.05 -23.17
C SER A 17 -1.41 8.09 -22.03
N PHE A 18 -1.32 9.18 -21.26
CA PHE A 18 -0.39 9.29 -20.14
C PHE A 18 -0.77 8.37 -18.95
N ALA A 19 -2.04 8.18 -18.68
CA ALA A 19 -2.50 7.27 -17.63
C ALA A 19 -2.30 5.80 -18.03
N GLN A 20 -2.49 5.47 -19.30
CA GLN A 20 -2.37 4.11 -19.83
C GLN A 20 -0.94 3.57 -19.69
N GLY A 21 0.10 4.31 -20.11
CA GLY A 21 1.48 3.86 -20.02
C GLY A 21 2.00 3.70 -18.59
N LYS A 22 1.47 4.47 -17.64
CA LYS A 22 1.94 4.49 -16.25
C LYS A 22 1.64 3.17 -15.50
N THR A 23 0.52 2.51 -15.80
CA THR A 23 0.05 1.28 -15.14
C THR A 23 0.31 0.00 -15.94
N ASP A 24 0.99 0.06 -17.10
CA ASP A 24 1.20 -1.12 -17.96
C ASP A 24 2.02 -2.22 -17.28
N TRP A 25 3.03 -1.86 -16.50
CA TRP A 25 3.81 -2.82 -15.74
C TRP A 25 2.95 -3.54 -14.69
N PHE A 26 1.93 -2.85 -14.16
CA PHE A 26 1.05 -3.35 -13.11
C PHE A 26 0.13 -4.46 -13.66
N THR A 27 -0.46 -4.24 -14.83
CA THR A 27 -1.28 -5.26 -15.50
C THR A 27 -0.46 -6.48 -15.94
N LYS A 28 0.79 -6.27 -16.40
CA LYS A 28 1.71 -7.36 -16.79
C LYS A 28 2.14 -8.24 -15.61
N ALA A 29 2.05 -7.72 -14.39
CA ALA A 29 2.38 -8.45 -13.17
C ALA A 29 1.36 -9.51 -12.77
N ARG A 30 0.22 -9.57 -13.42
CA ARG A 30 -0.93 -10.46 -13.16
C ARG A 30 -1.57 -10.23 -11.79
N TYR A 31 -0.85 -10.53 -10.70
CA TYR A 31 -1.26 -10.27 -9.33
C TYR A 31 -0.06 -9.95 -8.44
N GLY A 32 -0.33 -9.41 -7.28
CA GLY A 32 0.68 -9.11 -6.27
C GLY A 32 0.32 -9.62 -4.89
N ILE A 33 1.31 -9.62 -4.02
CA ILE A 33 1.16 -9.90 -2.60
C ILE A 33 1.11 -8.57 -1.84
N MET A 34 0.17 -8.45 -0.91
CA MET A 34 0.13 -7.39 0.09
C MET A 34 0.60 -7.92 1.44
N VAL A 35 1.30 -7.11 2.21
CA VAL A 35 1.90 -7.52 3.48
C VAL A 35 1.70 -6.42 4.52
N HIS A 36 1.10 -6.78 5.64
CA HIS A 36 1.08 -5.98 6.85
C HIS A 36 2.16 -6.47 7.82
N TYR A 37 3.33 -5.82 7.79
CA TYR A 37 4.40 -6.04 8.76
C TYR A 37 4.40 -4.90 9.77
N LEU A 38 3.80 -5.14 10.95
CA LEU A 38 3.42 -4.09 11.90
C LEU A 38 3.82 -4.48 13.31
N ASN A 39 4.12 -3.49 14.15
CA ASN A 39 4.53 -3.75 15.54
C ASN A 39 3.49 -4.60 16.31
N GLY A 40 2.21 -4.28 16.19
CA GLY A 40 1.13 -5.01 16.87
C GLY A 40 0.89 -6.44 16.34
N LEU A 41 1.42 -6.78 15.18
CA LEU A 41 1.29 -8.12 14.57
C LEU A 41 2.55 -8.96 14.81
N GLN A 42 3.73 -8.48 14.37
CA GLN A 42 4.97 -9.27 14.39
C GLN A 42 5.74 -9.16 15.70
N ASN A 43 5.40 -8.20 16.55
CA ASN A 43 6.05 -7.96 17.83
C ASN A 43 5.08 -8.12 19.03
N GLY A 44 4.01 -8.84 18.85
CA GLY A 44 3.01 -9.07 19.89
C GLY A 44 2.97 -10.51 20.36
N SER A 45 1.98 -10.81 21.22
CA SER A 45 1.71 -12.12 21.78
C SER A 45 0.88 -13.05 20.88
N LEU A 46 0.72 -12.70 19.59
CA LEU A 46 -0.05 -13.51 18.65
C LEU A 46 0.61 -14.89 18.47
N PRO A 47 -0.14 -16.00 18.50
CA PRO A 47 0.43 -17.35 18.48
C PRO A 47 1.38 -17.64 17.32
N TRP A 48 1.08 -17.15 16.12
CA TRP A 48 1.93 -17.35 14.92
C TRP A 48 3.21 -16.52 14.92
N ASN A 49 3.37 -15.58 15.86
CA ASN A 49 4.60 -14.81 16.04
C ASN A 49 5.45 -15.29 17.21
N GLN A 50 5.15 -16.46 17.78
CA GLN A 50 5.89 -17.08 18.88
C GLN A 50 5.95 -16.23 20.16
N GLY A 51 5.01 -15.30 20.36
CA GLY A 51 4.90 -14.50 21.57
C GLY A 51 6.09 -13.57 21.86
N LYS A 52 6.96 -13.30 20.88
CA LYS A 52 8.13 -12.44 21.07
C LYS A 52 7.71 -10.99 21.19
N ASN A 53 7.88 -10.41 22.35
CA ASN A 53 7.72 -8.97 22.60
C ASN A 53 9.09 -8.33 22.85
N THR A 54 9.57 -7.54 21.89
CA THR A 54 10.88 -6.87 21.92
C THR A 54 10.72 -5.42 21.48
N SER A 55 11.82 -4.67 21.34
CA SER A 55 11.75 -3.39 20.64
C SER A 55 11.37 -3.58 19.16
N TRP A 56 10.70 -2.58 18.59
CA TRP A 56 10.38 -2.59 17.15
C TRP A 56 11.62 -2.74 16.28
N ASP A 57 12.70 -2.06 16.65
CA ASP A 57 13.98 -2.15 15.96
C ASP A 57 14.52 -3.59 15.92
N SER A 58 14.45 -4.31 17.05
CA SER A 58 14.80 -5.73 17.10
C SER A 58 13.88 -6.60 16.24
N CYS A 59 12.59 -6.26 16.18
CA CYS A 59 11.62 -6.93 15.30
C CYS A 59 12.02 -6.75 13.83
N VAL A 60 12.24 -5.52 13.39
CA VAL A 60 12.65 -5.19 12.02
C VAL A 60 13.98 -5.86 11.65
N ASN A 61 14.93 -5.92 12.59
CA ASN A 61 16.24 -6.57 12.38
C ASN A 61 16.12 -8.09 12.18
N SER A 62 15.08 -8.73 12.72
CA SER A 62 14.87 -10.18 12.55
C SER A 62 14.33 -10.58 11.17
N PHE A 63 13.87 -9.62 10.34
CA PHE A 63 13.29 -9.91 9.02
C PHE A 63 14.34 -10.38 8.01
N ASN A 64 14.17 -11.58 7.46
CA ASN A 64 15.03 -12.15 6.44
C ASN A 64 14.49 -11.84 5.03
N VAL A 65 15.01 -10.79 4.40
CA VAL A 65 14.55 -10.32 3.08
C VAL A 65 14.82 -11.33 1.96
N GLN A 66 15.86 -12.14 2.07
CA GLN A 66 16.19 -13.15 1.04
C GLN A 66 15.18 -14.30 1.05
N LYS A 67 14.81 -14.76 2.25
CA LYS A 67 13.78 -15.77 2.45
C LYS A 67 12.42 -15.27 1.96
N PHE A 68 12.03 -14.06 2.37
CA PHE A 68 10.80 -13.44 1.91
C PHE A 68 10.73 -13.33 0.38
N ALA A 69 11.78 -12.80 -0.24
CA ALA A 69 11.81 -12.64 -1.70
C ALA A 69 11.80 -14.01 -2.43
N ALA A 70 12.40 -15.05 -1.85
CA ALA A 70 12.31 -16.41 -2.37
C ALA A 70 10.90 -16.98 -2.26
N ASP A 71 10.24 -16.78 -1.13
CA ASP A 71 8.85 -17.19 -0.91
C ASP A 71 7.92 -16.48 -1.90
N VAL A 72 8.02 -15.15 -2.05
CA VAL A 72 7.24 -14.38 -3.04
C VAL A 72 7.48 -14.88 -4.47
N LYS A 73 8.75 -15.15 -4.84
CA LYS A 73 9.06 -15.68 -6.18
C LYS A 73 8.39 -17.02 -6.43
N ALA A 74 8.38 -17.89 -5.43
CA ALA A 74 7.76 -19.21 -5.53
C ALA A 74 6.24 -19.13 -5.75
N THR A 75 5.57 -18.11 -5.23
CA THR A 75 4.13 -17.89 -5.46
C THR A 75 3.81 -17.39 -6.87
N GLY A 76 4.76 -16.81 -7.59
CA GLY A 76 4.56 -16.23 -8.92
C GLY A 76 4.04 -14.79 -8.92
N ALA A 77 3.91 -14.14 -7.76
CA ALA A 77 3.50 -12.74 -7.67
C ALA A 77 4.51 -11.82 -8.36
N GLY A 78 4.02 -10.86 -9.16
CA GLY A 78 4.87 -9.95 -9.92
C GLY A 78 5.24 -8.67 -9.16
N TYR A 79 4.60 -8.39 -8.02
CA TYR A 79 4.91 -7.27 -7.14
C TYR A 79 4.51 -7.55 -5.70
N VAL A 80 5.05 -6.73 -4.79
CA VAL A 80 4.69 -6.70 -3.37
C VAL A 80 4.25 -5.29 -3.00
N ILE A 81 3.14 -5.16 -2.26
CA ILE A 81 2.75 -3.96 -1.50
C ILE A 81 3.13 -4.23 -0.05
N PHE A 82 4.18 -3.58 0.46
CA PHE A 82 4.70 -3.80 1.81
C PHE A 82 4.39 -2.61 2.72
N SER A 83 3.90 -2.88 3.94
CA SER A 83 3.58 -1.84 4.89
C SER A 83 4.84 -1.11 5.38
N LEU A 84 4.88 0.19 5.16
CA LEU A 84 5.89 1.06 5.74
C LEU A 84 5.53 1.43 7.18
N GLN A 85 4.23 1.66 7.44
CA GLN A 85 3.62 1.98 8.73
C GLN A 85 2.09 1.86 8.61
N GLN A 86 1.38 1.61 9.73
CA GLN A 86 -0.10 1.67 9.77
C GLN A 86 -0.60 2.31 11.06
N SER A 87 -1.03 3.57 10.97
CA SER A 87 -1.75 4.32 12.01
C SER A 87 -1.06 4.43 13.39
N ASP A 88 0.13 3.90 13.55
CA ASP A 88 1.00 4.04 14.73
C ASP A 88 2.29 4.80 14.38
N GLU A 89 3.23 4.85 15.32
CA GLU A 89 4.53 5.51 15.11
C GLU A 89 5.61 4.61 14.51
N PHE A 90 5.34 3.32 14.30
CA PHE A 90 6.36 2.33 13.99
C PHE A 90 6.60 2.20 12.48
N PHE A 91 7.75 2.71 12.03
CA PHE A 91 8.19 2.60 10.64
C PHE A 91 9.24 1.52 10.45
N CYS A 92 9.16 0.79 9.33
CA CYS A 92 10.16 -0.21 8.93
C CYS A 92 11.47 0.40 8.38
N ALA A 93 11.62 1.72 8.44
CA ALA A 93 12.79 2.45 7.94
C ALA A 93 12.99 3.76 8.71
N PRO A 94 14.21 4.32 8.73
CA PRO A 94 14.47 5.64 9.35
C PRO A 94 13.70 6.74 8.62
N ASN A 95 13.23 7.76 9.37
CA ASN A 95 12.69 8.99 8.80
C ASN A 95 13.05 10.19 9.67
N LEU A 96 14.00 10.97 9.21
CA LEU A 96 14.53 12.10 9.97
C LEU A 96 13.51 13.22 10.12
N THR A 97 12.68 13.43 9.10
CA THR A 97 11.61 14.44 9.12
C THR A 97 10.60 14.10 10.21
N PHE A 98 10.15 12.85 10.28
CA PHE A 98 9.23 12.36 11.32
C PHE A 98 9.85 12.50 12.71
N GLU A 99 11.09 12.03 12.89
CA GLU A 99 11.83 12.11 14.16
C GLU A 99 11.96 13.55 14.65
N LYS A 100 12.32 14.50 13.76
CA LYS A 100 12.43 15.92 14.10
C LYS A 100 11.09 16.57 14.43
N MET A 101 10.04 16.27 13.66
CA MET A 101 8.73 16.88 13.84
C MET A 101 8.03 16.40 15.10
N THR A 102 8.16 15.11 15.42
CA THR A 102 7.45 14.50 16.56
C THR A 102 8.27 14.42 17.84
N GLY A 103 9.59 14.49 17.75
CA GLY A 103 10.51 14.23 18.86
C GLY A 103 10.69 12.74 19.19
N LEU A 104 10.04 11.85 18.44
CA LEU A 104 10.20 10.41 18.58
C LEU A 104 11.57 9.98 18.05
N LYS A 105 12.22 9.06 18.76
CA LYS A 105 13.61 8.70 18.47
C LYS A 105 13.70 7.45 17.60
N ARG A 106 14.72 7.42 16.75
CA ARG A 106 15.16 6.24 16.00
C ARG A 106 15.44 5.08 16.96
N GLY A 107 15.12 3.85 16.53
CA GLY A 107 15.17 2.65 17.36
C GLY A 107 13.98 2.47 18.30
N LYS A 108 13.16 3.53 18.50
CA LYS A 108 11.91 3.47 19.27
C LYS A 108 10.69 3.47 18.37
N ALA A 109 10.58 4.47 17.49
CA ALA A 109 9.49 4.62 16.53
C ALA A 109 9.92 4.21 15.10
N THR A 110 10.95 4.85 14.58
CA THR A 110 11.55 4.46 13.30
C THR A 110 12.69 3.47 13.54
N SER A 111 12.85 2.47 12.67
CA SER A 111 13.95 1.51 12.79
C SER A 111 15.30 2.12 12.38
N HIS A 112 16.40 1.61 12.94
CA HIS A 112 17.75 1.91 12.43
C HIS A 112 17.97 1.29 11.06
N ARG A 113 17.50 0.05 10.86
CA ARG A 113 17.55 -0.65 9.60
C ARG A 113 16.58 -0.03 8.60
N ASP A 114 17.03 0.18 7.37
CA ASP A 114 16.17 0.51 6.24
C ASP A 114 15.70 -0.80 5.57
N LEU A 115 14.68 -1.45 6.17
CA LEU A 115 14.13 -2.70 5.67
C LEU A 115 13.58 -2.56 4.24
N ILE A 116 13.09 -1.37 3.87
CA ILE A 116 12.55 -1.12 2.54
C ILE A 116 13.65 -1.14 1.48
N ALA A 117 14.83 -0.58 1.78
CA ALA A 117 15.98 -0.64 0.88
C ALA A 117 16.49 -2.08 0.69
N ASP A 118 16.52 -2.86 1.77
CA ASP A 118 16.90 -4.27 1.73
C ASP A 118 15.90 -5.11 0.92
N LEU A 119 14.59 -4.90 1.16
CA LEU A 119 13.51 -5.56 0.42
C LEU A 119 13.59 -5.25 -1.08
N TYR A 120 13.80 -3.97 -1.44
CA TYR A 120 13.98 -3.63 -2.85
C TYR A 120 15.11 -4.44 -3.49
N THR A 121 16.25 -4.54 -2.82
CA THR A 121 17.42 -5.25 -3.35
C THR A 121 17.11 -6.73 -3.58
N ALA A 122 16.49 -7.39 -2.59
CA ALA A 122 16.14 -8.80 -2.68
C ALA A 122 15.05 -9.09 -3.73
N LEU A 123 14.00 -8.25 -3.80
CA LEU A 123 12.90 -8.39 -4.75
C LEU A 123 13.35 -8.10 -6.19
N LYS A 124 14.16 -7.06 -6.40
CA LYS A 124 14.71 -6.71 -7.71
C LYS A 124 15.53 -7.86 -8.31
N ALA A 125 16.32 -8.55 -7.52
CA ALA A 125 17.10 -9.72 -7.96
C ALA A 125 16.23 -10.88 -8.49
N LYS A 126 14.92 -10.86 -8.20
CA LYS A 126 13.93 -11.84 -8.64
C LYS A 126 12.90 -11.28 -9.63
N ASN A 127 13.12 -10.06 -10.14
CA ASN A 127 12.22 -9.33 -11.04
C ASN A 127 10.83 -9.06 -10.44
N ILE A 128 10.75 -8.81 -9.13
CA ILE A 128 9.52 -8.50 -8.41
C ILE A 128 9.49 -7.00 -8.12
N GLY A 129 8.37 -6.33 -8.45
CA GLY A 129 8.16 -4.91 -8.18
C GLY A 129 7.91 -4.65 -6.70
N LEU A 130 8.38 -3.50 -6.18
CA LEU A 130 8.06 -3.04 -4.82
C LEU A 130 7.13 -1.83 -4.87
N MET A 131 6.02 -1.92 -4.15
CA MET A 131 5.12 -0.84 -3.80
C MET A 131 5.05 -0.73 -2.27
N LEU A 132 4.64 0.41 -1.77
CA LEU A 132 4.50 0.62 -0.33
C LEU A 132 3.05 0.90 0.07
N TYR A 133 2.66 0.30 1.19
CA TYR A 133 1.46 0.66 1.93
C TYR A 133 1.82 1.69 2.99
N ILE A 134 0.99 2.70 3.14
CA ILE A 134 1.09 3.75 4.17
C ILE A 134 -0.30 4.27 4.53
N THR A 135 -0.47 4.86 5.71
CA THR A 135 -1.75 5.47 6.05
C THR A 135 -1.76 6.99 5.84
N GLY A 136 -2.86 7.48 5.26
CA GLY A 136 -3.13 8.91 5.08
C GLY A 136 -3.45 9.63 6.38
N ASN A 137 -3.98 8.91 7.39
CA ASN A 137 -4.26 9.47 8.71
C ASN A 137 -3.02 9.55 9.63
N GLY A 138 -1.83 9.21 9.11
CA GLY A 138 -0.57 9.29 9.86
C GLY A 138 -0.51 8.37 11.08
N PRO A 139 0.25 8.73 12.12
CA PRO A 139 0.36 7.96 13.34
C PRO A 139 -0.84 8.20 14.29
N PHE A 140 -2.05 8.01 13.79
CA PHE A 140 -3.32 8.35 14.47
C PHE A 140 -3.44 7.74 15.88
N LYS A 141 -2.84 6.57 16.11
CA LYS A 141 -2.83 5.90 17.42
C LYS A 141 -1.84 6.53 18.41
N ASN A 142 -0.88 7.34 17.93
CA ASN A 142 0.07 8.06 18.75
C ASN A 142 -0.31 9.54 18.87
N TRP A 143 -1.08 9.87 19.92
CA TRP A 143 -1.56 11.23 20.15
C TRP A 143 -0.47 12.29 20.28
N PRO A 144 0.63 12.07 21.03
CA PRO A 144 1.74 13.03 21.08
C PRO A 144 2.32 13.36 19.71
N ALA A 145 2.48 12.37 18.84
CA ALA A 145 2.93 12.60 17.46
C ALA A 145 1.90 13.37 16.64
N MET A 146 0.61 13.03 16.75
CA MET A 146 -0.46 13.74 16.05
C MET A 146 -0.59 15.20 16.48
N ILE A 147 -0.44 15.50 17.78
CA ILE A 147 -0.43 16.88 18.29
C ILE A 147 0.65 17.71 17.58
N LYS A 148 1.86 17.16 17.42
CA LYS A 148 2.98 17.83 16.73
C LYS A 148 2.72 17.99 15.24
N LEU A 149 2.14 17.01 14.59
CA LEU A 149 1.82 17.05 13.14
C LEU A 149 0.66 17.98 12.82
N THR A 150 -0.23 18.26 13.78
CA THR A 150 -1.42 19.13 13.63
C THR A 150 -1.27 20.51 14.25
N ASN A 151 -0.07 20.91 14.66
CA ASN A 151 0.17 22.17 15.40
C ASN A 151 -0.71 22.33 16.65
N ASN A 152 -0.78 21.28 17.45
CA ASN A 152 -1.52 21.19 18.72
C ASN A 152 -3.07 21.20 18.60
N ASN A 153 -3.64 21.16 17.41
CA ASN A 153 -5.09 21.15 17.21
C ASN A 153 -5.75 19.76 17.30
N PHE A 154 -4.96 18.70 17.46
CA PHE A 154 -5.46 17.32 17.43
C PHE A 154 -6.42 17.01 18.60
N HIS A 155 -6.04 17.41 19.81
CA HIS A 155 -6.81 17.11 21.02
C HIS A 155 -8.23 17.67 21.00
N GLU A 156 -8.41 18.93 20.61
CA GLU A 156 -9.73 19.56 20.54
C GLU A 156 -10.67 18.89 19.54
N ARG A 157 -10.11 18.34 18.46
CA ARG A 157 -10.89 17.70 17.39
C ARG A 157 -11.35 16.30 17.77
N VAL A 158 -10.52 15.54 18.50
CA VAL A 158 -10.85 14.17 18.96
C VAL A 158 -11.89 14.21 20.08
N VAL A 159 -11.78 15.15 21.04
CA VAL A 159 -12.74 15.31 22.14
C VAL A 159 -14.13 15.66 21.63
N LYS A 160 -14.25 16.31 20.48
CA LYS A 160 -15.54 16.64 19.84
C LYS A 160 -16.07 15.53 18.92
N ASN A 161 -15.51 14.31 18.96
CA ASN A 161 -15.81 13.20 18.03
C ASN A 161 -15.72 13.57 16.54
N ALA A 162 -14.88 14.53 16.20
CA ALA A 162 -14.84 15.14 14.87
C ALA A 162 -13.41 15.34 14.39
N TYR A 163 -12.51 14.33 14.60
CA TYR A 163 -11.19 14.42 13.97
C TYR A 163 -11.37 14.52 12.46
N GLN A 164 -10.98 15.66 11.93
CA GLN A 164 -10.94 15.91 10.49
C GLN A 164 -9.51 16.26 10.12
N VAL A 165 -8.96 15.59 9.09
CA VAL A 165 -7.69 15.99 8.52
C VAL A 165 -7.82 17.40 7.91
N ASP A 166 -6.77 18.18 8.03
CA ASP A 166 -6.70 19.51 7.45
C ASP A 166 -5.43 19.72 6.64
N LYS A 167 -5.33 20.89 6.01
CA LYS A 167 -4.18 21.26 5.20
C LYS A 167 -2.86 21.25 5.99
N VAL A 168 -2.88 21.61 7.27
CA VAL A 168 -1.66 21.62 8.12
C VAL A 168 -1.15 20.21 8.31
N PHE A 169 -2.03 19.30 8.76
CA PHE A 169 -1.66 17.89 8.92
C PHE A 169 -1.17 17.28 7.60
N VAL A 170 -1.94 17.42 6.52
CA VAL A 170 -1.60 16.81 5.22
C VAL A 170 -0.28 17.37 4.69
N THR A 171 0.02 18.66 4.91
CA THR A 171 1.31 19.26 4.55
C THR A 171 2.45 18.67 5.37
N ASN A 172 2.30 18.54 6.67
CA ASN A 172 3.33 18.01 7.56
C ASN A 172 3.55 16.52 7.32
N TRP A 173 2.46 15.74 7.24
CA TRP A 173 2.53 14.32 6.88
C TRP A 173 3.14 14.12 5.49
N GLY A 174 2.78 14.98 4.54
CA GLY A 174 3.36 14.98 3.20
C GLY A 174 4.89 15.17 3.21
N LYS A 175 5.45 16.01 4.09
CA LYS A 175 6.92 16.15 4.24
C LYS A 175 7.57 14.84 4.70
N VAL A 176 6.94 14.12 5.64
CA VAL A 176 7.40 12.80 6.09
C VAL A 176 7.41 11.80 4.93
N LEU A 177 6.33 11.75 4.14
CA LEU A 177 6.21 10.85 3.01
C LEU A 177 7.15 11.23 1.84
N ALA A 178 7.38 12.52 1.63
CA ALA A 178 8.33 13.02 0.63
C ALA A 178 9.77 12.58 0.91
N GLU A 179 10.18 12.48 2.19
CA GLU A 179 11.50 11.93 2.54
C GLU A 179 11.66 10.49 2.02
N PHE A 180 10.68 9.63 2.24
CA PHE A 180 10.72 8.27 1.70
C PHE A 180 10.69 8.24 0.18
N SER A 181 9.80 9.03 -0.44
CA SER A 181 9.71 9.12 -1.90
C SER A 181 11.04 9.55 -2.53
N ASN A 182 11.69 10.57 -1.97
CA ASN A 182 12.97 11.07 -2.45
C ASN A 182 14.15 10.12 -2.17
N ARG A 183 14.08 9.32 -1.08
CA ARG A 183 15.07 8.29 -0.77
C ARG A 183 14.99 7.11 -1.72
N TYR A 184 13.79 6.60 -1.96
CA TYR A 184 13.62 5.38 -2.74
C TYR A 184 13.51 5.63 -4.25
N LYS A 185 13.05 6.79 -4.66
CA LYS A 185 12.92 7.17 -6.09
C LYS A 185 12.26 6.04 -6.90
N SER A 186 12.86 5.64 -8.02
CA SER A 186 12.34 4.59 -8.91
C SER A 186 12.38 3.17 -8.33
N LYS A 187 12.97 2.98 -7.16
CA LYS A 187 12.96 1.70 -6.43
C LYS A 187 11.54 1.32 -5.98
N VAL A 188 10.73 2.31 -5.63
CA VAL A 188 9.31 2.15 -5.28
C VAL A 188 8.46 2.53 -6.48
N LYS A 189 7.69 1.56 -6.98
CA LYS A 189 6.85 1.70 -8.18
C LYS A 189 5.47 2.29 -7.89
N GLY A 190 5.02 2.26 -6.64
CA GLY A 190 3.71 2.78 -6.29
C GLY A 190 3.42 2.81 -4.79
N TRP A 191 2.28 3.41 -4.47
CA TRP A 191 1.79 3.61 -3.11
C TRP A 191 0.32 3.20 -3.01
N TRP A 192 -0.01 2.41 -2.01
CA TRP A 192 -1.37 2.12 -1.60
C TRP A 192 -1.60 2.83 -0.26
N VAL A 193 -2.48 3.83 -0.26
CA VAL A 193 -2.67 4.74 0.88
C VAL A 193 -3.99 4.42 1.56
N ASP A 194 -3.89 3.82 2.72
CA ASP A 194 -5.02 3.57 3.61
C ASP A 194 -5.36 4.80 4.45
N GLY A 195 -6.47 4.78 5.18
CA GLY A 195 -6.80 5.87 6.09
C GLY A 195 -6.97 7.24 5.44
N ALA A 196 -7.15 7.30 4.12
CA ALA A 196 -7.43 8.53 3.39
C ALA A 196 -8.94 8.71 3.15
N TYR A 197 -9.74 8.48 4.20
CA TYR A 197 -11.18 8.34 4.11
C TYR A 197 -11.92 9.68 3.96
N PRO A 198 -13.02 9.72 3.17
CA PRO A 198 -13.85 10.92 3.05
C PRO A 198 -14.44 11.39 4.39
N PHE A 199 -14.82 10.43 5.24
CA PHE A 199 -15.46 10.73 6.53
C PHE A 199 -14.51 11.34 7.58
N ILE A 200 -13.18 11.29 7.37
CA ILE A 200 -12.22 12.03 8.18
C ILE A 200 -11.73 13.31 7.49
N GLY A 201 -12.43 13.77 6.45
CA GLY A 201 -12.21 15.08 5.83
C GLY A 201 -11.32 15.08 4.59
N TYR A 202 -10.85 13.92 4.09
CA TYR A 202 -10.15 13.88 2.82
C TYR A 202 -11.06 14.27 1.66
N ASN A 203 -10.54 15.15 0.82
CA ASN A 203 -11.15 15.62 -0.42
C ASN A 203 -10.09 15.64 -1.54
N ASP A 204 -10.51 15.90 -2.77
CA ASP A 204 -9.60 15.89 -3.93
C ASP A 204 -8.39 16.82 -3.79
N GLN A 205 -8.53 17.97 -3.12
CA GLN A 205 -7.42 18.90 -2.92
C GLN A 205 -6.38 18.33 -1.96
N LEU A 206 -6.80 17.78 -0.83
CA LEU A 206 -5.92 17.17 0.16
C LEU A 206 -5.26 15.89 -0.39
N LEU A 207 -6.01 15.06 -1.12
CA LEU A 207 -5.48 13.87 -1.81
C LEU A 207 -4.44 14.27 -2.87
N SER A 208 -4.66 15.33 -3.64
CA SER A 208 -3.70 15.84 -4.61
C SER A 208 -2.41 16.35 -3.94
N THR A 209 -2.54 17.02 -2.80
CA THR A 209 -1.40 17.47 -1.99
C THR A 209 -0.57 16.28 -1.51
N LEU A 210 -1.23 15.26 -0.97
CA LEU A 210 -0.56 14.05 -0.48
C LEU A 210 0.10 13.27 -1.63
N LYS A 211 -0.59 13.13 -2.78
CA LYS A 211 -0.02 12.52 -3.99
C LYS A 211 1.25 13.22 -4.43
N SER A 212 1.26 14.54 -4.43
CA SER A 212 2.44 15.32 -4.83
C SER A 212 3.66 14.99 -3.99
N SER A 213 3.48 14.74 -2.69
CA SER A 213 4.53 14.29 -1.77
C SER A 213 4.98 12.86 -2.07
N LEU A 214 4.03 11.93 -2.26
CA LEU A 214 4.31 10.52 -2.54
C LEU A 214 5.07 10.30 -3.86
N VAL A 215 4.87 11.17 -4.85
CA VAL A 215 5.55 11.04 -6.15
C VAL A 215 6.68 12.06 -6.33
N SER A 216 7.11 12.77 -5.28
CA SER A 216 8.15 13.80 -5.36
C SER A 216 9.48 13.26 -5.89
N GLY A 217 9.89 12.07 -5.45
CA GLY A 217 11.10 11.38 -5.90
C GLY A 217 10.91 10.51 -7.15
N ASN A 218 9.66 10.17 -7.51
CA ASN A 218 9.36 9.36 -8.68
C ASN A 218 7.99 9.71 -9.29
N LYS A 219 7.97 10.56 -10.29
CA LYS A 219 6.73 10.95 -11.00
C LYS A 219 6.02 9.79 -11.72
N LYS A 220 6.72 8.68 -11.97
CA LYS A 220 6.17 7.46 -12.57
C LYS A 220 5.55 6.51 -11.56
N ALA A 221 5.70 6.75 -10.25
CA ALA A 221 5.06 5.93 -9.22
C ALA A 221 3.53 6.07 -9.29
N ILE A 222 2.83 4.94 -9.25
CA ILE A 222 1.36 4.91 -9.23
C ILE A 222 0.84 5.05 -7.79
N VAL A 223 -0.31 5.68 -7.62
CA VAL A 223 -0.90 5.93 -6.29
C VAL A 223 -2.37 5.53 -6.30
N ALA A 224 -2.82 4.86 -5.25
CA ALA A 224 -4.23 4.66 -4.94
C ALA A 224 -4.52 5.13 -3.51
N PHE A 225 -5.66 5.78 -3.32
CA PHE A 225 -6.19 6.15 -2.02
C PHE A 225 -7.37 5.23 -1.69
N ASN A 226 -7.38 4.68 -0.48
CA ASN A 226 -8.45 3.82 -0.03
C ASN A 226 -9.62 4.65 0.54
N PRO A 227 -10.83 4.56 -0.03
CA PRO A 227 -12.01 5.25 0.50
C PRO A 227 -12.69 4.49 1.65
N ALA A 228 -12.09 3.46 2.20
CA ALA A 228 -12.59 2.40 3.06
C ALA A 228 -13.22 1.22 2.27
N PRO A 229 -13.40 0.04 2.93
CA PRO A 229 -13.96 -1.14 2.27
C PRO A 229 -15.32 -0.89 1.65
N LYS A 230 -15.57 -1.51 0.50
CA LYS A 230 -16.84 -1.47 -0.23
C LYS A 230 -17.20 -2.87 -0.74
N ASP A 231 -18.47 -3.09 -1.07
CA ASP A 231 -18.91 -4.33 -1.73
C ASP A 231 -18.61 -4.36 -3.22
N THR A 232 -18.02 -3.31 -3.77
CA THR A 232 -17.59 -3.22 -5.16
C THR A 232 -16.36 -2.34 -5.31
N VAL A 233 -15.62 -2.52 -6.40
CA VAL A 233 -14.51 -1.65 -6.76
C VAL A 233 -15.05 -0.30 -7.21
N THR A 234 -14.65 0.77 -6.56
CA THR A 234 -15.13 2.12 -6.81
C THR A 234 -14.02 3.06 -7.25
N TYR A 235 -14.38 4.01 -8.12
CA TYR A 235 -13.58 5.21 -8.35
C TYR A 235 -13.68 6.11 -7.12
N TYR A 236 -12.55 6.61 -6.63
CA TYR A 236 -12.55 7.50 -5.47
C TYR A 236 -12.14 8.93 -5.85
N SER A 237 -10.97 9.12 -6.43
CA SER A 237 -10.42 10.45 -6.67
C SER A 237 -9.74 10.55 -8.04
N LYS A 238 -9.76 11.74 -8.63
CA LYS A 238 -8.91 12.07 -9.79
C LYS A 238 -7.41 11.98 -9.49
N SER A 239 -7.05 11.89 -8.23
CA SER A 239 -5.68 11.68 -7.79
C SER A 239 -5.24 10.21 -7.84
N ASP A 240 -6.15 9.26 -8.05
CA ASP A 240 -5.80 7.86 -8.18
C ASP A 240 -5.19 7.55 -9.56
N ASP A 241 -4.20 6.67 -9.60
CA ASP A 241 -3.69 6.04 -10.83
C ASP A 241 -4.29 4.63 -11.00
N PHE A 242 -4.68 4.00 -9.87
CA PHE A 242 -5.38 2.73 -9.81
C PHE A 242 -6.36 2.72 -8.63
N THR A 243 -7.41 1.89 -8.67
CA THR A 243 -8.38 1.79 -7.57
C THR A 243 -7.74 1.07 -6.39
N ALA A 244 -7.98 1.52 -5.15
CA ALA A 244 -7.53 0.79 -3.96
C ALA A 244 -8.26 -0.56 -3.84
N GLY A 245 -9.57 -0.57 -4.07
CA GLY A 245 -10.37 -1.76 -4.26
C GLY A 245 -10.39 -2.71 -3.06
N GLU A 246 -10.33 -2.18 -1.83
CA GLU A 246 -10.39 -3.00 -0.63
C GLU A 246 -11.73 -3.75 -0.55
N MET A 247 -11.67 -5.08 -0.59
CA MET A 247 -12.84 -5.94 -0.59
C MET A 247 -12.65 -7.19 0.27
N TYR A 248 -13.70 -7.56 1.00
CA TYR A 248 -13.73 -8.80 1.78
C TYR A 248 -14.08 -10.04 0.95
N ARG A 249 -14.70 -9.89 -0.22
CA ARG A 249 -15.19 -10.97 -1.09
C ARG A 249 -14.68 -10.84 -2.52
N ILE A 250 -14.44 -11.96 -3.18
CA ILE A 250 -14.01 -12.03 -4.59
C ILE A 250 -15.20 -12.32 -5.51
N HIS A 251 -16.08 -11.34 -5.71
CA HIS A 251 -17.32 -11.51 -6.50
C HIS A 251 -17.52 -10.40 -7.56
N VAL A 252 -16.60 -9.44 -7.63
CA VAL A 252 -16.68 -8.32 -8.58
C VAL A 252 -15.59 -8.46 -9.64
N TYR A 253 -15.97 -8.29 -10.89
CA TYR A 253 -15.10 -8.43 -12.05
C TYR A 253 -15.03 -7.11 -12.83
N PRO A 254 -13.87 -6.74 -13.40
CA PRO A 254 -13.79 -5.58 -14.27
C PRO A 254 -14.54 -5.81 -15.57
N LYS A 255 -15.29 -4.80 -16.02
CA LYS A 255 -15.87 -4.78 -17.38
C LYS A 255 -14.87 -4.28 -18.42
N ALA A 256 -13.83 -3.56 -17.97
CA ALA A 256 -12.74 -3.03 -18.77
C ALA A 256 -11.53 -2.74 -17.87
N ARG A 257 -10.36 -2.51 -18.48
CA ARG A 257 -9.12 -2.15 -17.80
C ARG A 257 -9.27 -0.93 -16.87
N TYR A 258 -10.05 0.04 -17.29
CA TYR A 258 -10.18 1.32 -16.59
C TYR A 258 -11.59 1.55 -16.05
N LEU A 259 -11.67 2.03 -14.80
CA LEU A 259 -12.88 2.55 -14.20
C LEU A 259 -12.76 4.07 -14.13
N LYS A 260 -13.51 4.80 -14.97
CA LYS A 260 -13.41 6.28 -15.10
C LYS A 260 -11.98 6.79 -15.31
N GLY A 261 -11.22 6.09 -16.16
CA GLY A 261 -9.82 6.45 -16.46
C GLY A 261 -8.77 5.96 -15.47
N VAL A 262 -9.15 5.34 -14.36
CA VAL A 262 -8.28 4.79 -13.32
C VAL A 262 -8.14 3.28 -13.53
N GLN A 263 -6.92 2.75 -13.46
CA GLN A 263 -6.65 1.30 -13.60
C GLN A 263 -7.48 0.50 -12.59
N TRP A 264 -8.26 -0.46 -13.05
CA TRP A 264 -9.02 -1.34 -12.17
C TRP A 264 -8.09 -2.26 -11.38
N HIS A 265 -8.21 -2.23 -10.08
CA HIS A 265 -7.49 -3.06 -9.14
C HIS A 265 -8.37 -3.35 -7.94
N MET A 266 -8.21 -4.54 -7.35
CA MET A 266 -8.80 -4.88 -6.07
C MET A 266 -7.77 -5.51 -5.14
N ALA A 267 -7.96 -5.30 -3.84
CA ALA A 267 -7.19 -5.92 -2.77
C ALA A 267 -8.10 -6.74 -1.86
N THR A 268 -7.67 -7.95 -1.52
CA THR A 268 -8.33 -8.84 -0.56
C THR A 268 -7.29 -9.60 0.25
N PHE A 269 -7.72 -10.37 1.22
CA PHE A 269 -6.84 -11.15 2.08
C PHE A 269 -7.09 -12.65 1.93
N LEU A 270 -6.05 -13.46 2.18
CA LEU A 270 -6.10 -14.91 2.05
C LEU A 270 -6.48 -15.60 3.36
N GLY A 271 -6.11 -15.02 4.50
CA GLY A 271 -6.37 -15.55 5.83
C GLY A 271 -7.80 -15.35 6.32
N LYS A 272 -8.01 -15.54 7.61
CA LYS A 272 -9.31 -15.28 8.28
C LYS A 272 -9.67 -13.78 8.29
N ASP A 273 -8.65 -12.94 8.30
CA ASP A 273 -8.71 -11.48 8.20
C ASP A 273 -7.37 -10.98 7.62
N TRP A 274 -7.21 -9.65 7.45
CA TRP A 274 -5.97 -9.01 7.02
C TRP A 274 -4.79 -9.47 7.89
N ALA A 275 -3.68 -9.81 7.25
CA ALA A 275 -2.45 -10.30 7.87
C ALA A 275 -2.59 -11.58 8.72
N ASN A 276 -3.72 -12.25 8.72
CA ASN A 276 -3.95 -13.45 9.53
C ASN A 276 -3.61 -14.73 8.76
N PRO A 277 -3.20 -15.80 9.46
CA PRO A 277 -3.00 -17.12 8.86
C PRO A 277 -4.31 -17.78 8.45
N GLY A 278 -4.19 -18.95 7.81
CA GLY A 278 -5.31 -19.73 7.29
C GLY A 278 -5.66 -19.35 5.86
N ILE A 279 -6.60 -20.06 5.26
CA ILE A 279 -7.00 -19.92 3.87
C ILE A 279 -8.52 -19.86 3.74
N ARG A 280 -9.04 -18.88 3.00
CA ARG A 280 -10.48 -18.68 2.73
C ARG A 280 -10.91 -19.19 1.38
N PHE A 281 -9.98 -19.36 0.46
CA PHE A 281 -10.24 -19.74 -0.93
C PHE A 281 -9.41 -20.97 -1.28
N THR A 282 -9.94 -21.84 -2.12
CA THR A 282 -9.12 -22.86 -2.75
C THR A 282 -8.23 -22.25 -3.84
N ASP A 283 -7.14 -22.91 -4.18
CA ASP A 283 -6.25 -22.55 -5.28
C ASP A 283 -7.00 -22.40 -6.61
N LEU A 284 -7.96 -23.31 -6.91
CA LEU A 284 -8.80 -23.27 -8.11
C LEU A 284 -9.71 -22.03 -8.15
N VAL A 285 -10.40 -21.73 -7.04
CA VAL A 285 -11.29 -20.56 -6.94
C VAL A 285 -10.50 -19.29 -7.15
N LEU A 286 -9.37 -19.15 -6.48
CA LEU A 286 -8.54 -17.96 -6.56
C LEU A 286 -7.88 -17.80 -7.93
N SER A 287 -7.37 -18.90 -8.53
CA SER A 287 -6.81 -18.90 -9.88
C SER A 287 -7.85 -18.46 -10.92
N ASN A 288 -9.06 -19.04 -10.89
CA ASN A 288 -10.13 -18.70 -11.82
C ASN A 288 -10.54 -17.23 -11.68
N TYR A 289 -10.64 -16.74 -10.44
CA TYR A 289 -10.94 -15.34 -10.19
C TYR A 289 -9.88 -14.40 -10.79
N ILE A 290 -8.60 -14.64 -10.51
CA ILE A 290 -7.51 -13.81 -11.03
C ILE A 290 -7.44 -13.86 -12.55
N LYS A 291 -7.61 -15.03 -13.17
CA LYS A 291 -7.69 -15.18 -14.64
C LYS A 291 -8.81 -14.33 -15.23
N ALA A 292 -10.02 -14.42 -14.65
CA ALA A 292 -11.17 -13.64 -15.09
C ALA A 292 -10.96 -12.13 -14.91
N VAL A 293 -10.31 -11.69 -13.84
CA VAL A 293 -9.93 -10.28 -13.67
C VAL A 293 -8.88 -9.85 -14.68
N ASN A 294 -7.85 -10.67 -14.92
CA ASN A 294 -6.78 -10.36 -15.86
C ASN A 294 -7.25 -10.35 -17.32
N SER A 295 -8.27 -11.13 -17.70
CA SER A 295 -8.81 -11.14 -19.08
C SER A 295 -9.32 -9.76 -19.52
N ASN A 296 -9.74 -8.92 -18.57
CA ASN A 296 -10.10 -7.53 -18.79
C ASN A 296 -9.00 -6.54 -18.31
N SER A 297 -7.75 -7.01 -18.17
CA SER A 297 -6.61 -6.22 -17.73
C SER A 297 -6.78 -5.57 -16.34
N GLY A 298 -7.64 -6.13 -15.49
CA GLY A 298 -7.71 -5.82 -14.08
C GLY A 298 -6.53 -6.44 -13.32
N VAL A 299 -6.29 -5.99 -12.10
CA VAL A 299 -5.17 -6.46 -11.25
C VAL A 299 -5.69 -6.81 -9.86
N VAL A 300 -5.10 -7.83 -9.23
CA VAL A 300 -5.46 -8.29 -7.89
C VAL A 300 -4.24 -8.22 -6.97
N SER A 301 -4.42 -7.69 -5.77
CA SER A 301 -3.48 -7.86 -4.66
C SER A 301 -4.08 -8.77 -3.59
N ILE A 302 -3.27 -9.68 -3.07
CA ILE A 302 -3.69 -10.64 -2.05
C ILE A 302 -2.83 -10.44 -0.80
N ASP A 303 -3.46 -10.03 0.28
CA ASP A 303 -2.78 -9.92 1.56
C ASP A 303 -2.52 -11.30 2.15
N VAL A 304 -1.31 -11.47 2.67
CA VAL A 304 -0.83 -12.72 3.26
C VAL A 304 -0.28 -12.49 4.66
N CYS A 305 -0.40 -13.49 5.52
CA CYS A 305 0.25 -13.52 6.81
C CYS A 305 1.77 -13.68 6.64
N VAL A 306 2.53 -12.72 7.17
CA VAL A 306 3.98 -12.79 7.22
C VAL A 306 4.43 -12.87 8.66
N LEU A 307 5.27 -13.84 8.97
CA LEU A 307 5.81 -14.02 10.31
C LEU A 307 6.91 -13.00 10.59
N ARG A 308 7.31 -12.90 11.85
CA ARG A 308 8.34 -11.96 12.31
C ARG A 308 9.66 -12.08 11.53
N ASP A 309 10.06 -13.29 11.16
CA ASP A 309 11.30 -13.55 10.40
C ASP A 309 11.17 -13.28 8.89
N GLY A 310 10.03 -12.80 8.43
CA GLY A 310 9.75 -12.56 7.02
C GLY A 310 9.23 -13.77 6.24
N SER A 311 9.04 -14.93 6.88
CA SER A 311 8.40 -16.07 6.22
C SER A 311 6.94 -15.77 5.92
N ILE A 312 6.46 -16.14 4.75
CA ILE A 312 5.01 -16.22 4.48
C ILE A 312 4.47 -17.46 5.20
N ASP A 313 3.27 -17.36 5.76
CA ASP A 313 2.55 -18.50 6.33
C ASP A 313 2.61 -19.70 5.38
N ALA A 314 2.92 -20.88 5.94
CA ALA A 314 3.25 -22.06 5.13
C ALA A 314 2.06 -22.54 4.28
N GLU A 315 0.85 -22.53 4.83
CA GLU A 315 -0.36 -22.97 4.12
C GLU A 315 -0.69 -21.98 2.99
N GLN A 316 -0.63 -20.68 3.27
CA GLN A 316 -0.86 -19.63 2.29
C GLN A 316 0.17 -19.66 1.16
N LYS A 317 1.44 -19.87 1.48
CA LYS A 317 2.51 -20.01 0.49
C LYS A 317 2.27 -21.22 -0.42
N GLU A 318 1.95 -22.39 0.13
CA GLU A 318 1.70 -23.59 -0.66
C GLU A 318 0.45 -23.47 -1.54
N LEU A 319 -0.62 -22.83 -1.04
CA LEU A 319 -1.81 -22.52 -1.85
C LEU A 319 -1.45 -21.61 -3.04
N LEU A 320 -0.70 -20.52 -2.80
CA LEU A 320 -0.32 -19.61 -3.86
C LEU A 320 0.64 -20.25 -4.88
N LYS A 321 1.51 -21.16 -4.47
CA LYS A 321 2.35 -21.96 -5.38
C LYS A 321 1.51 -22.87 -6.28
N LYS A 322 0.54 -23.59 -5.71
CA LYS A 322 -0.40 -24.41 -6.49
C LYS A 322 -1.22 -23.56 -7.45
N MET A 323 -1.72 -22.43 -6.98
CA MET A 323 -2.42 -21.46 -7.82
C MET A 323 -1.55 -20.98 -8.98
N ASN A 324 -0.27 -20.63 -8.74
CA ASN A 324 0.64 -20.17 -9.78
C ASN A 324 0.89 -21.23 -10.86
N ALA A 325 0.91 -22.51 -10.51
CA ALA A 325 1.06 -23.60 -11.48
C ALA A 325 -0.13 -23.74 -12.44
N MET A 326 -1.24 -23.07 -12.18
CA MET A 326 -2.43 -23.05 -13.03
C MET A 326 -2.42 -21.92 -14.07
N PHE A 327 -1.44 -20.97 -14.03
CA PHE A 327 -1.30 -19.86 -14.99
C PHE A 327 -0.39 -20.23 -16.17
#